data_29f71766d099500815cb39a9be71eba4
#
_entry.id   29f71766d099500815cb39a9be71eba4
#
_cell.length_a   1.000
_cell.length_b   1.000
_cell.length_c   1.000
_cell.angle_alpha   90.00
_cell.angle_beta   90.00
_cell.angle_gamma   90.00
#
_symmetry.space_group_name_H-M   'P 1'
#
loop_
_entity.id
_entity.type
_entity.pdbx_description
1 polymer ?
#
loop_
_entity_poly.entity_id
_entity_poly.type
_entity_poly.pdbx_seq_one_letter_code
_entity_poly.pdbx_strand_id
1 'polypeptide(L)'
;MKQVLLFLLSFCVAISSFAQNDKTIKRKVAIGRFSNETQYGKGIFYDKENDPLGKQALDILSAKLAQSGKFILLERNDLELLAAETGENMKKIGADYLILGSVTEFGRKNEGQQKVFSNSKVQTVEAGVSIRIVDAYTGLIIYSDEAKGMAGTTTKEVVGIGGQAGFDATLSDKAISAAISQLVENIINKCTDKPWKSYILSVEDGSYIISG
;
A
#
# COMPACT_ATOMS: atom_id res chain seq x y z
N MET A 1 -15.18 46.77 -22.97
CA MET A 1 -13.77 46.40 -22.69
C MET A 1 -13.42 46.46 -21.19
N LYS A 2 -13.68 47.53 -20.46
CA LYS A 2 -13.36 47.61 -19.01
C LYS A 2 -14.03 46.54 -18.14
N GLN A 3 -15.28 46.19 -18.41
CA GLN A 3 -16.01 45.16 -17.65
C GLN A 3 -15.49 43.75 -17.90
N VAL A 4 -15.07 43.41 -19.14
CA VAL A 4 -14.48 42.12 -19.47
C VAL A 4 -13.09 41.96 -18.79
N LEU A 5 -12.31 43.04 -18.71
CA LEU A 5 -11.01 43.07 -18.05
C LEU A 5 -11.16 42.86 -16.53
N LEU A 6 -12.20 43.42 -15.91
CA LEU A 6 -12.52 43.23 -14.50
C LEU A 6 -12.94 41.80 -14.18
N PHE A 7 -13.69 41.14 -15.08
CA PHE A 7 -14.07 39.72 -14.94
C PHE A 7 -12.87 38.78 -15.09
N LEU A 8 -11.97 39.06 -16.04
CA LEU A 8 -10.73 38.30 -16.21
C LEU A 8 -9.78 38.45 -15.00
N LEU A 9 -9.67 39.65 -14.42
CA LEU A 9 -8.87 39.88 -13.22
C LEU A 9 -9.45 39.17 -11.99
N SER A 10 -10.78 39.17 -11.83
CA SER A 10 -11.49 38.45 -10.75
C SER A 10 -11.34 36.92 -10.86
N PHE A 11 -11.30 36.39 -12.08
CA PHE A 11 -11.13 34.95 -12.33
C PHE A 11 -9.69 34.49 -12.02
N CYS A 12 -8.67 35.32 -12.33
CA CYS A 12 -7.28 35.01 -11.98
C CYS A 12 -7.02 35.00 -10.47
N VAL A 13 -7.69 35.85 -9.67
CA VAL A 13 -7.55 35.85 -8.21
C VAL A 13 -8.22 34.65 -7.58
N ALA A 14 -9.29 34.11 -8.16
CA ALA A 14 -9.97 32.91 -7.67
C ALA A 14 -9.14 31.63 -7.84
N ILE A 15 -8.27 31.56 -8.86
CA ILE A 15 -7.43 30.38 -9.12
C ILE A 15 -6.24 30.28 -8.15
N SER A 16 -5.75 31.41 -7.63
CA SER A 16 -4.62 31.41 -6.68
C SER A 16 -4.98 30.92 -5.27
N SER A 17 -6.26 30.77 -4.95
CA SER A 17 -6.71 30.32 -3.62
C SER A 17 -6.67 28.80 -3.42
N PHE A 18 -6.38 28.01 -4.46
CA PHE A 18 -6.36 26.53 -4.38
C PHE A 18 -4.96 25.93 -4.13
N ALA A 19 -3.91 26.73 -4.09
CA ALA A 19 -2.59 26.27 -3.65
C ALA A 19 -2.51 26.29 -2.11
N GLN A 20 -3.37 25.53 -1.46
CA GLN A 20 -3.24 25.26 -0.03
C GLN A 20 -2.05 24.31 0.12
N ASN A 21 -0.88 24.93 0.38
CA ASN A 21 0.34 24.21 0.70
C ASN A 21 0.09 23.54 2.06
N ASP A 22 -0.26 22.25 2.03
CA ASP A 22 -0.52 21.44 3.21
C ASP A 22 0.82 21.30 3.98
N LYS A 23 1.09 22.27 4.86
CA LYS A 23 2.28 22.33 5.72
C LYS A 23 2.22 21.32 6.87
N THR A 24 1.42 20.29 6.76
CA THR A 24 1.37 19.23 7.78
C THR A 24 2.69 18.48 7.80
N ILE A 25 3.26 18.35 9.01
CA ILE A 25 4.48 17.54 9.20
C ILE A 25 4.14 16.10 8.87
N LYS A 26 4.81 15.55 7.83
CA LYS A 26 4.59 14.18 7.41
C LYS A 26 5.10 13.21 8.48
N ARG A 27 4.31 12.16 8.75
CA ARG A 27 4.71 11.08 9.64
C ARG A 27 5.75 10.18 8.99
N LYS A 28 6.70 9.73 9.77
CA LYS A 28 7.68 8.71 9.37
C LYS A 28 7.05 7.34 9.60
N VAL A 29 6.87 6.59 8.54
CA VAL A 29 6.22 5.30 8.55
C VAL A 29 7.18 4.24 8.02
N ALA A 30 7.27 3.11 8.69
CA ALA A 30 7.96 1.95 8.20
C ALA A 30 6.97 0.79 8.02
N ILE A 31 7.21 -0.06 7.03
CA ILE A 31 6.50 -1.32 6.90
C ILE A 31 7.40 -2.38 7.53
N GLY A 32 6.85 -3.09 8.50
CA GLY A 32 7.54 -4.21 9.12
C GLY A 32 7.14 -5.53 8.44
N ARG A 33 6.83 -6.55 9.25
CA ARG A 33 6.45 -7.86 8.73
C ARG A 33 5.16 -7.79 7.90
N PHE A 34 5.22 -8.41 6.72
CA PHE A 34 4.05 -8.71 5.89
C PHE A 34 4.11 -10.19 5.51
N SER A 35 3.06 -10.95 5.79
CA SER A 35 3.07 -12.41 5.67
C SER A 35 1.85 -12.97 4.95
N ASN A 36 2.01 -14.14 4.33
CA ASN A 36 0.91 -14.90 3.80
C ASN A 36 0.35 -15.83 4.89
N GLU A 37 -0.84 -15.55 5.40
CA GLU A 37 -1.53 -16.40 6.38
C GLU A 37 -2.47 -17.42 5.72
N THR A 38 -2.63 -17.36 4.40
CA THR A 38 -3.48 -18.29 3.65
C THR A 38 -2.80 -19.64 3.45
N GLN A 39 -3.55 -20.64 3.03
CA GLN A 39 -3.00 -21.93 2.59
C GLN A 39 -2.45 -21.89 1.16
N TYR A 40 -2.74 -20.81 0.42
CA TYR A 40 -2.29 -20.65 -0.96
C TYR A 40 -0.78 -20.41 -1.04
N GLY A 41 -0.11 -21.18 -1.89
CA GLY A 41 1.35 -21.08 -2.03
C GLY A 41 2.15 -21.78 -0.93
N LYS A 42 1.50 -22.31 0.11
CA LYS A 42 2.14 -23.13 1.15
C LYS A 42 2.26 -24.57 0.66
N GLY A 43 3.32 -24.87 -0.10
CA GLY A 43 3.72 -26.21 -0.48
C GLY A 43 4.63 -26.87 0.56
N ILE A 44 5.10 -28.09 0.26
CA ILE A 44 6.05 -28.85 1.12
C ILE A 44 7.37 -28.07 1.38
N PHE A 45 7.72 -27.16 0.49
CA PHE A 45 8.91 -26.32 0.56
C PHE A 45 8.61 -24.87 1.01
N TYR A 46 7.44 -24.63 1.64
CA TYR A 46 7.13 -23.31 2.16
C TYR A 46 8.06 -22.99 3.32
N ASP A 47 8.78 -21.89 3.18
CA ASP A 47 9.65 -21.29 4.16
C ASP A 47 9.15 -19.87 4.45
N LYS A 48 9.25 -19.42 5.71
CA LYS A 48 8.90 -18.04 6.08
C LYS A 48 9.79 -16.99 5.38
N GLU A 49 11.00 -17.37 4.99
CA GLU A 49 11.93 -16.54 4.24
C GLU A 49 11.56 -16.46 2.74
N ASN A 50 10.81 -17.44 2.25
CA ASN A 50 10.36 -17.51 0.86
C ASN A 50 8.83 -17.42 0.78
N ASP A 51 8.30 -16.24 1.10
CA ASP A 51 6.88 -15.90 1.02
C ASP A 51 6.62 -14.91 -0.14
N PRO A 52 6.44 -15.41 -1.36
CA PRO A 52 6.28 -14.54 -2.53
C PRO A 52 5.00 -13.70 -2.47
N LEU A 53 3.93 -14.22 -1.86
CA LEU A 53 2.65 -13.50 -1.77
C LEU A 53 2.72 -12.37 -0.73
N GLY A 54 3.38 -12.62 0.39
CA GLY A 54 3.65 -11.60 1.39
C GLY A 54 4.57 -10.50 0.86
N LYS A 55 5.65 -10.86 0.17
CA LYS A 55 6.56 -9.90 -0.48
C LYS A 55 5.84 -9.04 -1.51
N GLN A 56 5.05 -9.65 -2.38
CA GLN A 56 4.27 -8.95 -3.40
C GLN A 56 3.30 -7.94 -2.78
N ALA A 57 2.57 -8.33 -1.74
CA ALA A 57 1.66 -7.43 -1.04
C ALA A 57 2.40 -6.28 -0.35
N LEU A 58 3.57 -6.54 0.24
CA LEU A 58 4.45 -5.53 0.83
C LEU A 58 4.91 -4.51 -0.21
N ASP A 59 5.38 -4.96 -1.37
CA ASP A 59 5.86 -4.09 -2.45
C ASP A 59 4.73 -3.20 -2.98
N ILE A 60 3.54 -3.75 -3.18
CA ILE A 60 2.36 -2.99 -3.60
C ILE A 60 1.99 -1.93 -2.55
N LEU A 61 1.99 -2.29 -1.27
CA LEU A 61 1.70 -1.36 -0.18
C LEU A 61 2.73 -0.23 -0.11
N SER A 62 4.03 -0.56 -0.19
CA SER A 62 5.14 0.39 -0.19
C SER A 62 5.01 1.39 -1.34
N ALA A 63 4.78 0.90 -2.56
CA ALA A 63 4.63 1.72 -3.74
C ALA A 63 3.44 2.70 -3.60
N LYS A 64 2.28 2.23 -3.13
CA LYS A 64 1.09 3.07 -2.97
C LYS A 64 1.25 4.12 -1.87
N LEU A 65 1.85 3.76 -0.73
CA LEU A 65 2.11 4.71 0.35
C LEU A 65 3.12 5.78 -0.09
N ALA A 66 4.19 5.40 -0.80
CA ALA A 66 5.16 6.33 -1.36
C ALA A 66 4.52 7.26 -2.38
N GLN A 67 3.72 6.75 -3.32
CA GLN A 67 3.00 7.52 -4.34
C GLN A 67 1.99 8.50 -3.73
N SER A 68 1.40 8.19 -2.58
CA SER A 68 0.46 9.09 -1.90
C SER A 68 1.11 10.42 -1.49
N GLY A 69 2.42 10.44 -1.29
CA GLY A 69 3.18 11.60 -0.84
C GLY A 69 2.79 12.11 0.55
N LYS A 70 1.95 11.39 1.29
CA LYS A 70 1.43 11.80 2.61
C LYS A 70 2.35 11.41 3.77
N PHE A 71 3.28 10.50 3.53
CA PHE A 71 4.20 9.97 4.54
C PHE A 71 5.66 10.11 4.10
N ILE A 72 6.56 10.06 5.09
CA ILE A 72 7.98 9.76 4.87
C ILE A 72 8.10 8.26 5.09
N LEU A 73 8.18 7.49 3.99
CA LEU A 73 8.28 6.04 4.06
C LEU A 73 9.75 5.66 4.28
N LEU A 74 10.00 4.82 5.29
CA LEU A 74 11.33 4.35 5.66
C LEU A 74 11.49 2.89 5.24
N GLU A 75 12.58 2.60 4.52
CA GLU A 75 12.94 1.23 4.16
C GLU A 75 13.41 0.44 5.38
N ARG A 76 12.93 -0.81 5.52
CA ARG A 76 13.31 -1.71 6.60
C ARG A 76 13.66 -3.13 6.13
N ASN A 77 13.26 -3.51 4.92
CA ASN A 77 13.46 -4.86 4.42
C ASN A 77 14.84 -5.03 3.76
N ASP A 78 15.30 -4.01 3.03
CA ASP A 78 16.55 -4.06 2.26
C ASP A 78 17.68 -3.25 2.93
N LEU A 79 17.69 -3.19 4.27
CA LEU A 79 18.70 -2.44 5.03
C LEU A 79 20.13 -2.93 4.77
N GLU A 80 20.33 -4.23 4.51
CA GLU A 80 21.64 -4.79 4.20
C GLU A 80 22.17 -4.30 2.85
N LEU A 81 21.29 -4.20 1.85
CA LEU A 81 21.64 -3.63 0.55
C LEU A 81 22.02 -2.16 0.68
N LEU A 82 21.22 -1.38 1.42
CA LEU A 82 21.51 0.02 1.68
C LEU A 82 22.83 0.21 2.45
N ALA A 83 23.11 -0.66 3.42
CA ALA A 83 24.35 -0.62 4.19
C ALA A 83 25.57 -0.94 3.29
N ALA A 84 25.43 -1.85 2.35
CA ALA A 84 26.48 -2.16 1.38
C ALA A 84 26.83 -0.97 0.48
N GLU A 85 25.84 -0.14 0.10
CA GLU A 85 26.05 1.06 -0.73
C GLU A 85 26.63 2.25 0.07
N THR A 86 26.20 2.41 1.33
CA THR A 86 26.56 3.57 2.15
C THR A 86 27.72 3.32 3.11
N GLY A 87 28.17 2.06 3.24
CA GLY A 87 29.11 1.62 4.26
C GLY A 87 28.49 1.67 5.66
N GLU A 88 29.35 1.60 6.70
CA GLU A 88 28.91 1.59 8.11
C GLU A 88 28.28 2.92 8.60
N ASN A 89 28.25 3.94 7.74
CA ASN A 89 27.80 5.30 8.10
C ASN A 89 26.28 5.52 7.96
N MET A 90 25.50 4.49 7.66
CA MET A 90 24.05 4.67 7.53
C MET A 90 23.40 4.98 8.88
N LYS A 91 22.88 6.23 9.01
CA LYS A 91 22.09 6.61 10.18
C LYS A 91 20.64 6.13 10.03
N LYS A 92 20.22 5.20 10.89
CA LYS A 92 18.83 4.73 10.93
C LYS A 92 17.93 5.78 11.58
N ILE A 93 16.99 6.31 10.83
CA ILE A 93 15.95 7.22 11.33
C ILE A 93 14.83 6.39 11.95
N GLY A 94 14.35 6.76 13.15
CA GLY A 94 13.21 6.11 13.81
C GLY A 94 11.90 6.38 13.06
N ALA A 95 11.02 5.38 12.99
CA ALA A 95 9.67 5.55 12.50
C ALA A 95 8.73 6.03 13.62
N ASP A 96 7.73 6.82 13.29
CA ASP A 96 6.64 7.17 14.21
C ASP A 96 5.64 6.02 14.28
N TYR A 97 5.36 5.41 13.14
CA TYR A 97 4.43 4.28 13.01
C TYR A 97 5.05 3.11 12.27
N LEU A 98 4.71 1.92 12.73
CA LEU A 98 5.05 0.66 12.07
C LEU A 98 3.76 0.04 11.51
N ILE A 99 3.72 -0.24 10.23
CA ILE A 99 2.63 -0.98 9.59
C ILE A 99 3.02 -2.45 9.54
N LEU A 100 2.17 -3.30 10.07
CA LEU A 100 2.26 -4.76 10.00
C LEU A 100 1.06 -5.28 9.23
N GLY A 101 1.23 -6.28 8.39
CA GLY A 101 0.14 -6.81 7.61
C GLY A 101 0.27 -8.27 7.24
N SER A 102 -0.81 -8.77 6.66
CA SER A 102 -0.86 -10.13 6.11
C SER A 102 -1.89 -10.23 5.00
N VAL A 103 -1.64 -11.17 4.08
CA VAL A 103 -2.67 -11.67 3.18
C VAL A 103 -3.44 -12.75 3.93
N THR A 104 -4.73 -12.50 4.21
CA THR A 104 -5.60 -13.36 5.03
C THR A 104 -6.43 -14.32 4.22
N GLU A 105 -6.80 -13.89 3.00
CA GLU A 105 -7.56 -14.70 2.05
C GLU A 105 -6.92 -14.63 0.67
N PHE A 106 -6.91 -15.75 -0.03
CA PHE A 106 -6.50 -15.78 -1.43
C PHE A 106 -7.18 -16.95 -2.14
N GLY A 107 -7.97 -16.64 -3.15
CA GLY A 107 -8.71 -17.62 -3.92
C GLY A 107 -8.66 -17.36 -5.42
N ARG A 108 -8.61 -18.45 -6.20
CA ARG A 108 -8.69 -18.42 -7.67
C ARG A 108 -9.88 -19.26 -8.11
N LYS A 109 -10.73 -18.69 -8.94
CA LYS A 109 -11.90 -19.35 -9.50
C LYS A 109 -11.86 -19.29 -11.02
N ASN A 110 -12.09 -20.44 -11.65
CA ASN A 110 -12.21 -20.55 -13.10
C ASN A 110 -13.60 -21.12 -13.41
N GLU A 111 -14.40 -20.35 -14.11
CA GLU A 111 -15.73 -20.76 -14.59
C GLU A 111 -15.74 -20.83 -16.10
N GLY A 112 -16.14 -21.98 -16.66
CA GLY A 112 -16.30 -22.17 -18.10
C GLY A 112 -17.79 -22.29 -18.44
N GLN A 113 -18.25 -21.57 -19.47
CA GLN A 113 -19.55 -21.76 -20.07
C GLN A 113 -19.37 -22.24 -21.51
N GLN A 114 -19.88 -23.41 -21.82
CA GLN A 114 -19.91 -23.94 -23.18
C GLN A 114 -21.29 -23.66 -23.81
N LYS A 115 -21.28 -23.02 -24.98
CA LYS A 115 -22.45 -22.86 -25.87
C LYS A 115 -22.11 -23.53 -27.19
N VAL A 116 -23.15 -23.90 -27.95
CA VAL A 116 -23.03 -24.69 -29.20
C VAL A 116 -22.01 -24.08 -30.21
N PHE A 117 -21.80 -22.77 -30.19
CA PHE A 117 -20.89 -22.07 -31.11
C PHE A 117 -19.86 -21.13 -30.41
N SER A 118 -19.82 -21.12 -29.08
CA SER A 118 -18.86 -20.28 -28.36
C SER A 118 -18.55 -20.85 -26.98
N ASN A 119 -17.27 -20.82 -26.62
CA ASN A 119 -16.80 -21.10 -25.28
C ASN A 119 -16.41 -19.79 -24.61
N SER A 120 -16.82 -19.58 -23.37
CA SER A 120 -16.33 -18.49 -22.54
C SER A 120 -15.71 -19.04 -21.26
N LYS A 121 -14.56 -18.50 -20.91
CA LYS A 121 -13.83 -18.81 -19.68
C LYS A 121 -13.71 -17.52 -18.86
N VAL A 122 -14.25 -17.56 -17.65
CA VAL A 122 -14.13 -16.48 -16.67
C VAL A 122 -13.13 -16.90 -15.63
N GLN A 123 -12.11 -16.10 -15.41
CA GLN A 123 -11.13 -16.27 -14.35
C GLN A 123 -11.31 -15.15 -13.34
N THR A 124 -11.41 -15.49 -12.07
CA THR A 124 -11.55 -14.53 -10.96
C THR A 124 -10.53 -14.86 -9.88
N VAL A 125 -9.91 -13.83 -9.34
CA VAL A 125 -9.06 -13.90 -8.16
C VAL A 125 -9.62 -12.98 -7.09
N GLU A 126 -9.68 -13.47 -5.88
CA GLU A 126 -10.07 -12.73 -4.68
C GLU A 126 -8.88 -12.73 -3.71
N ALA A 127 -8.62 -11.58 -3.08
CA ALA A 127 -7.59 -11.44 -2.07
C ALA A 127 -8.12 -10.63 -0.89
N GLY A 128 -7.89 -11.10 0.33
CA GLY A 128 -8.08 -10.37 1.57
C GLY A 128 -6.75 -9.94 2.13
N VAL A 129 -6.66 -8.70 2.59
CA VAL A 129 -5.46 -8.12 3.20
C VAL A 129 -5.84 -7.46 4.49
N SER A 130 -5.16 -7.82 5.57
CA SER A 130 -5.30 -7.21 6.89
C SER A 130 -4.05 -6.42 7.25
N ILE A 131 -4.25 -5.27 7.90
CA ILE A 131 -3.17 -4.44 8.41
C ILE A 131 -3.44 -4.00 9.84
N ARG A 132 -2.36 -3.67 10.56
CA ARG A 132 -2.41 -2.93 11.81
C ARG A 132 -1.30 -1.89 11.85
N ILE A 133 -1.62 -0.73 12.42
CA ILE A 133 -0.68 0.36 12.62
C ILE A 133 -0.33 0.41 14.11
N VAL A 134 0.94 0.35 14.40
CA VAL A 134 1.49 0.35 15.75
C VAL A 134 2.29 1.63 15.95
N ASP A 135 2.06 2.30 17.05
CA ASP A 135 2.91 3.40 17.49
C ASP A 135 4.28 2.82 17.89
N ALA A 136 5.34 3.27 17.21
CA ALA A 136 6.66 2.67 17.33
C ALA A 136 7.33 2.91 18.69
N TYR A 137 6.90 3.94 19.43
CA TYR A 137 7.45 4.27 20.74
C TYR A 137 6.76 3.53 21.87
N THR A 138 5.43 3.38 21.78
CA THR A 138 4.62 2.81 22.85
C THR A 138 4.23 1.36 22.62
N GLY A 139 4.35 0.87 21.36
CA GLY A 139 3.87 -0.46 20.99
C GLY A 139 2.33 -0.58 20.92
N LEU A 140 1.60 0.51 21.08
CA LEU A 140 0.14 0.49 21.03
C LEU A 140 -0.35 0.32 19.60
N ILE A 141 -1.30 -0.59 19.40
CA ILE A 141 -2.04 -0.70 18.14
C ILE A 141 -3.02 0.48 18.08
N ILE A 142 -2.78 1.41 17.17
CA ILE A 142 -3.60 2.63 17.02
C ILE A 142 -4.69 2.49 15.98
N TYR A 143 -4.55 1.51 15.09
CA TYR A 143 -5.51 1.21 14.04
C TYR A 143 -5.33 -0.22 13.51
N SER A 144 -6.43 -0.86 13.14
CA SER A 144 -6.44 -2.14 12.43
C SER A 144 -7.58 -2.15 11.43
N ASP A 145 -7.35 -2.70 10.26
CA ASP A 145 -8.34 -2.77 9.19
C ASP A 145 -8.10 -3.98 8.28
N GLU A 146 -9.14 -4.37 7.56
CA GLU A 146 -9.10 -5.44 6.58
C GLU A 146 -9.90 -5.03 5.34
N ALA A 147 -9.36 -5.31 4.17
CA ALA A 147 -10.03 -5.08 2.90
C ALA A 147 -9.94 -6.27 1.98
N LYS A 148 -10.93 -6.42 1.11
CA LYS A 148 -10.99 -7.45 0.08
C LYS A 148 -10.91 -6.82 -1.31
N GLY A 149 -10.13 -7.44 -2.18
CA GLY A 149 -10.01 -7.05 -3.58
C GLY A 149 -10.35 -8.22 -4.50
N MET A 150 -10.91 -7.90 -5.64
CA MET A 150 -11.26 -8.87 -6.66
C MET A 150 -10.76 -8.40 -8.02
N ALA A 151 -10.26 -9.33 -8.81
CA ALA A 151 -9.91 -9.08 -10.22
C ALA A 151 -10.40 -10.25 -11.07
N GLY A 152 -10.89 -9.94 -12.27
CA GLY A 152 -11.40 -10.96 -13.18
C GLY A 152 -11.12 -10.62 -14.65
N THR A 153 -11.04 -11.66 -15.46
CA THR A 153 -10.97 -11.56 -16.93
C THR A 153 -11.89 -12.57 -17.57
N THR A 154 -12.42 -12.23 -18.74
CA THR A 154 -13.27 -13.11 -19.52
C THR A 154 -12.65 -13.31 -20.91
N THR A 155 -12.33 -14.55 -21.23
CA THR A 155 -11.87 -14.95 -22.56
C THR A 155 -13.02 -15.61 -23.31
N LYS A 156 -13.26 -15.18 -24.54
CA LYS A 156 -14.28 -15.78 -25.42
C LYS A 156 -13.60 -16.41 -26.63
N GLU A 157 -13.95 -17.66 -26.91
CA GLU A 157 -13.57 -18.35 -28.12
C GLU A 157 -14.80 -18.50 -29.01
N VAL A 158 -14.68 -18.14 -30.29
CA VAL A 158 -15.72 -18.31 -31.29
C VAL A 158 -15.21 -19.30 -32.34
N VAL A 159 -15.91 -20.45 -32.46
CA VAL A 159 -15.70 -21.48 -33.49
C VAL A 159 -14.23 -21.74 -33.85
N GLY A 160 -13.50 -22.42 -32.97
CA GLY A 160 -12.19 -22.99 -33.33
C GLY A 160 -11.03 -21.97 -33.58
N ILE A 161 -11.28 -20.68 -33.42
CA ILE A 161 -10.29 -19.62 -33.49
C ILE A 161 -10.23 -18.95 -32.13
N GLY A 162 -9.25 -19.36 -31.34
CA GLY A 162 -8.98 -18.80 -30.02
C GLY A 162 -7.83 -19.58 -29.37
N GLY A 163 -6.82 -18.89 -28.86
CA GLY A 163 -5.74 -19.55 -28.14
C GLY A 163 -6.24 -20.15 -26.83
N GLN A 164 -5.67 -21.28 -26.39
CA GLN A 164 -5.85 -21.76 -25.01
C GLN A 164 -5.30 -20.70 -24.07
N ALA A 165 -6.17 -19.86 -23.53
CA ALA A 165 -5.78 -18.91 -22.53
C ALA A 165 -5.39 -19.65 -21.24
N GLY A 166 -4.12 -19.67 -20.92
CA GLY A 166 -3.62 -20.04 -19.62
C GLY A 166 -4.23 -19.15 -18.52
N PHE A 167 -3.89 -19.41 -17.27
CA PHE A 167 -4.27 -18.54 -16.16
C PHE A 167 -3.53 -17.18 -16.31
N ASP A 168 -4.28 -16.08 -16.22
CA ASP A 168 -3.68 -14.73 -16.22
C ASP A 168 -3.08 -14.45 -14.84
N ALA A 169 -1.75 -14.57 -14.75
CA ALA A 169 -1.02 -14.34 -13.49
C ALA A 169 -1.20 -12.92 -12.95
N THR A 170 -1.48 -11.93 -13.82
CA THR A 170 -1.66 -10.53 -13.40
C THR A 170 -2.94 -10.30 -12.58
N LEU A 171 -3.88 -11.25 -12.57
CA LEU A 171 -5.09 -11.15 -11.77
C LEU A 171 -4.79 -11.18 -10.26
N SER A 172 -3.75 -11.91 -9.86
CA SER A 172 -3.32 -11.96 -8.46
C SER A 172 -2.87 -10.57 -7.98
N ASP A 173 -2.01 -9.92 -8.77
CA ASP A 173 -1.51 -8.57 -8.50
C ASP A 173 -2.65 -7.55 -8.43
N LYS A 174 -3.59 -7.65 -9.36
CA LYS A 174 -4.76 -6.76 -9.43
C LYS A 174 -5.68 -6.92 -8.22
N ALA A 175 -5.95 -8.15 -7.78
CA ALA A 175 -6.79 -8.43 -6.62
C ALA A 175 -6.15 -7.89 -5.33
N ILE A 176 -4.87 -8.21 -5.09
CA ILE A 176 -4.11 -7.71 -3.93
C ILE A 176 -4.02 -6.18 -3.98
N SER A 177 -3.72 -5.60 -5.15
CA SER A 177 -3.64 -4.16 -5.34
C SER A 177 -4.97 -3.44 -5.07
N ALA A 178 -6.10 -4.06 -5.41
CA ALA A 178 -7.43 -3.51 -5.12
C ALA A 178 -7.70 -3.47 -3.60
N ALA A 179 -7.42 -4.56 -2.88
CA ALA A 179 -7.54 -4.61 -1.42
C ALA A 179 -6.62 -3.55 -0.76
N ILE A 180 -5.35 -3.49 -1.15
CA ILE A 180 -4.38 -2.55 -0.58
C ILE A 180 -4.76 -1.10 -0.88
N SER A 181 -5.38 -0.80 -2.04
CA SER A 181 -5.81 0.57 -2.36
C SER A 181 -6.82 1.10 -1.36
N GLN A 182 -7.79 0.28 -0.94
CA GLN A 182 -8.77 0.65 0.08
C GLN A 182 -8.08 0.88 1.44
N LEU A 183 -7.16 0.00 1.81
CA LEU A 183 -6.40 0.13 3.06
C LEU A 183 -5.54 1.40 3.09
N VAL A 184 -4.87 1.74 1.98
CA VAL A 184 -4.03 2.95 1.88
C VAL A 184 -4.86 4.22 2.07
N GLU A 185 -6.05 4.30 1.47
CA GLU A 185 -6.97 5.42 1.68
C GLU A 185 -7.35 5.56 3.15
N ASN A 186 -7.71 4.44 3.81
CA ASN A 186 -8.05 4.42 5.22
C ASN A 186 -6.85 4.78 6.12
N ILE A 187 -5.64 4.31 5.79
CA ILE A 187 -4.39 4.66 6.50
C ILE A 187 -4.16 6.17 6.43
N ILE A 188 -4.26 6.76 5.23
CA ILE A 188 -4.08 8.20 5.04
C ILE A 188 -5.06 8.96 5.93
N ASN A 189 -6.35 8.66 5.86
CA ASN A 189 -7.37 9.35 6.62
C ASN A 189 -7.14 9.22 8.13
N LYS A 190 -6.75 8.04 8.62
CA LYS A 190 -6.54 7.79 10.05
C LYS A 190 -5.23 8.34 10.61
N CYS A 191 -4.17 8.37 9.81
CA CYS A 191 -2.86 8.83 10.26
C CYS A 191 -2.69 10.35 10.12
N THR A 192 -3.31 10.97 9.10
CA THR A 192 -3.18 12.43 8.89
C THR A 192 -4.07 13.24 9.84
N ASP A 193 -5.20 12.69 10.30
CA ASP A 193 -6.11 13.37 11.22
C ASP A 193 -5.59 13.46 12.67
N LYS A 194 -4.51 12.73 12.99
CA LYS A 194 -3.97 12.76 14.36
C LYS A 194 -2.98 13.92 14.54
N PRO A 195 -3.03 14.65 15.65
CA PRO A 195 -2.08 15.70 15.94
C PRO A 195 -0.66 15.13 15.99
N TRP A 196 0.32 15.89 15.54
CA TRP A 196 1.72 15.53 15.66
C TRP A 196 2.09 15.39 17.13
N LYS A 197 2.81 14.32 17.47
CA LYS A 197 3.32 14.06 18.82
C LYS A 197 4.81 13.79 18.72
N SER A 198 5.55 14.24 19.73
CA SER A 198 6.92 13.88 19.95
C SER A 198 7.10 13.44 21.40
N TYR A 199 8.15 12.72 21.67
CA TYR A 199 8.47 12.23 23.00
C TYR A 199 9.76 12.89 23.48
N ILE A 200 9.81 13.28 24.76
CA ILE A 200 11.04 13.73 25.39
C ILE A 200 11.90 12.51 25.67
N LEU A 201 13.05 12.42 25.04
CA LEU A 201 14.00 11.30 25.18
C LEU A 201 14.93 11.50 26.35
N SER A 202 15.41 12.72 26.55
CA SER A 202 16.25 13.09 27.69
C SER A 202 16.15 14.58 27.99
N VAL A 203 16.61 14.97 29.17
CA VAL A 203 16.74 16.35 29.57
C VAL A 203 18.22 16.56 29.98
N GLU A 204 18.93 17.42 29.27
CA GLU A 204 20.33 17.74 29.50
C GLU A 204 20.51 19.24 29.58
N ASP A 205 21.12 19.73 30.64
CA ASP A 205 21.42 21.16 30.89
C ASP A 205 20.22 22.10 30.64
N GLY A 206 19.03 21.68 31.04
CA GLY A 206 17.79 22.46 30.86
C GLY A 206 17.23 22.42 29.44
N SER A 207 17.82 21.67 28.52
CA SER A 207 17.33 21.44 27.16
C SER A 207 16.64 20.08 27.04
N TYR A 208 15.54 20.04 26.26
CA TYR A 208 14.79 18.82 25.98
C TYR A 208 15.26 18.23 24.66
N ILE A 209 15.73 16.99 24.70
CA ILE A 209 15.99 16.18 23.50
C ILE A 209 14.71 15.46 23.16
N ILE A 210 14.17 15.70 21.97
CA ILE A 210 12.91 15.13 21.53
C ILE A 210 13.12 14.14 20.37
N SER A 211 12.21 13.16 20.25
CA SER A 211 12.18 12.29 19.08
C SER A 211 11.75 13.10 17.86
N GLY A 212 12.57 13.15 16.84
CA GLY A 212 12.34 13.91 15.59
C GLY A 212 11.81 13.05 14.45
#